data_9ea8da9b0f30a5385511331e501808cd
#
_entry.id   9ea8da9b0f30a5385511331e501808cd
#
_cell.length_a   1.000
_cell.length_b   1.000
_cell.length_c   1.000
_cell.angle_alpha   90.00
_cell.angle_beta   90.00
_cell.angle_gamma   90.00
#
_symmetry.space_group_name_H-M   'P 1'
#
loop_
_entity.id
_entity.type
_entity.pdbx_description
1 polymer ?
#
loop_
_entity_poly.entity_id
_entity_poly.type
_entity_poly.pdbx_seq_one_letter_code
_entity_poly.pdbx_strand_id
1 'polypeptide(L)'
;ALILPCLGRTEIDVQESGEQFLTVENSMGQVHRSRGGLKPASQALRSEPWIVGRLGEATLGNDKINWMHTVADYDRIRTLMAQSLDGFEHYNQRVRNTHGFALPNPPRDSQSFDTPTGKAHFTTHPLPDLSVAEDQYVLMTLRSHDQYNTTIYGLHDRYRGVHGHRRVLFMNADDMVKRGWK
;
A
#
# COMPACT_ATOMS: atom_id res chain seq x y z
N ALA A 1 -16.56 9.46 -14.81
CA ALA A 1 -15.68 8.63 -13.95
C ALA A 1 -16.38 7.32 -13.63
N LEU A 2 -15.65 6.21 -13.56
CA LEU A 2 -16.14 4.91 -13.09
C LEU A 2 -15.81 4.77 -11.61
N ILE A 3 -16.82 4.43 -10.81
CA ILE A 3 -16.63 4.13 -9.37
C ILE A 3 -16.94 2.66 -9.17
N LEU A 4 -15.97 1.94 -8.60
CA LEU A 4 -16.10 0.53 -8.25
C LEU A 4 -16.19 0.43 -6.73
N PRO A 5 -17.38 0.14 -6.16
CA PRO A 5 -17.55 0.03 -4.71
C PRO A 5 -16.73 -1.13 -4.16
N CYS A 6 -15.81 -0.84 -3.23
CA CYS A 6 -14.89 -1.81 -2.67
C CYS A 6 -15.16 -2.07 -1.18
N LEU A 7 -15.00 -3.32 -0.75
CA LEU A 7 -15.01 -3.70 0.66
C LEU A 7 -13.90 -2.98 1.42
N GLY A 8 -14.23 -2.45 2.58
CA GLY A 8 -13.25 -1.96 3.52
C GLY A 8 -12.48 -3.12 4.19
N ARG A 9 -11.24 -2.85 4.62
CA ARG A 9 -10.35 -3.85 5.26
C ARG A 9 -10.95 -4.49 6.53
N THR A 10 -11.90 -3.81 7.18
CA THR A 10 -12.59 -4.29 8.38
C THR A 10 -13.83 -5.12 8.09
N GLU A 11 -14.27 -5.18 6.84
CA GLU A 11 -15.48 -5.88 6.42
C GLU A 11 -15.18 -7.33 6.03
N ILE A 12 -16.13 -8.22 6.28
CA ILE A 12 -16.02 -9.63 5.93
C ILE A 12 -16.12 -9.78 4.41
N ASP A 13 -15.17 -10.49 3.83
CA ASP A 13 -15.19 -10.90 2.43
C ASP A 13 -15.65 -12.36 2.31
N VAL A 14 -16.67 -12.60 1.50
CA VAL A 14 -17.22 -13.95 1.25
C VAL A 14 -17.20 -14.21 -0.25
N GLN A 15 -16.54 -15.29 -0.65
CA GLN A 15 -16.52 -15.80 -2.00
C GLN A 15 -17.20 -17.18 -2.07
N GLU A 16 -17.12 -17.85 -3.22
CA GLU A 16 -17.77 -19.17 -3.39
C GLU A 16 -17.30 -20.22 -2.38
N SER A 17 -16.02 -20.20 -1.99
CA SER A 17 -15.47 -21.13 -0.99
C SER A 17 -15.75 -20.73 0.46
N GLY A 18 -16.47 -19.61 0.70
CA GLY A 18 -16.79 -19.10 2.04
C GLY A 18 -16.00 -17.83 2.38
N GLU A 19 -15.85 -17.58 3.70
CA GLU A 19 -15.12 -16.41 4.19
C GLU A 19 -13.65 -16.46 3.78
N GLN A 20 -13.20 -15.35 3.23
CA GLN A 20 -11.82 -15.17 2.77
C GLN A 20 -10.98 -14.35 3.74
N PHE A 21 -9.68 -14.44 3.57
CA PHE A 21 -8.73 -13.52 4.18
C PHE A 21 -7.67 -13.10 3.16
N LEU A 22 -7.22 -11.89 3.28
CA LEU A 22 -6.03 -11.41 2.58
C LEU A 22 -4.78 -11.69 3.41
N THR A 23 -3.63 -11.52 2.80
CA THR A 23 -2.36 -11.57 3.49
C THR A 23 -1.69 -10.21 3.43
N VAL A 24 -1.02 -9.85 4.51
CA VAL A 24 -0.28 -8.60 4.64
C VAL A 24 1.14 -8.92 5.10
N GLU A 25 2.08 -8.17 4.57
CA GLU A 25 3.46 -8.16 5.01
C GLU A 25 3.74 -6.89 5.80
N ASN A 26 4.39 -7.01 6.92
CA ASN A 26 4.84 -5.85 7.67
C ASN A 26 6.27 -5.45 7.27
N SER A 27 6.77 -4.32 7.78
CA SER A 27 8.11 -3.80 7.48
C SER A 27 9.27 -4.73 7.90
N MET A 28 8.98 -5.77 8.66
CA MET A 28 9.97 -6.78 9.07
C MET A 28 9.97 -8.02 8.17
N GLY A 29 9.18 -8.02 7.09
CA GLY A 29 9.02 -9.17 6.21
C GLY A 29 8.20 -10.31 6.82
N GLN A 30 7.37 -10.02 7.82
CA GLN A 30 6.47 -11.00 8.41
C GLN A 30 5.13 -10.97 7.70
N VAL A 31 4.74 -12.11 7.13
CA VAL A 31 3.48 -12.30 6.41
C VAL A 31 2.44 -12.95 7.32
N HIS A 32 1.28 -12.35 7.44
CA HIS A 32 0.18 -12.86 8.23
C HIS A 32 -1.19 -12.59 7.62
N ARG A 33 -2.20 -13.24 8.17
CA ARG A 33 -3.59 -13.09 7.74
C ARG A 33 -4.14 -11.71 8.12
N SER A 34 -4.94 -11.15 7.22
CA SER A 34 -5.76 -9.98 7.49
C SER A 34 -7.19 -10.28 7.03
N ARG A 35 -8.14 -10.22 7.94
CA ARG A 35 -9.56 -10.36 7.60
C ARG A 35 -10.39 -9.37 8.39
N GLY A 36 -11.48 -8.92 7.80
CA GLY A 36 -12.47 -8.13 8.49
C GLY A 36 -13.37 -8.99 9.39
N GLY A 37 -14.05 -8.35 10.32
CA GLY A 37 -15.06 -8.95 11.21
C GLY A 37 -16.41 -8.23 11.18
N LEU A 38 -16.53 -7.16 10.39
CA LEU A 38 -17.75 -6.38 10.30
C LEU A 38 -18.57 -6.78 9.07
N LYS A 39 -19.88 -6.71 9.21
CA LYS A 39 -20.77 -6.86 8.07
C LYS A 39 -20.51 -5.74 7.05
N PRO A 40 -20.45 -6.06 5.74
CA PRO A 40 -20.32 -5.05 4.71
C PRO A 40 -21.38 -3.96 4.81
N ALA A 41 -20.96 -2.71 4.65
CA ALA A 41 -21.86 -1.55 4.70
C ALA A 41 -22.91 -1.56 3.58
N SER A 42 -22.65 -2.26 2.48
CA SER A 42 -23.58 -2.45 1.37
C SER A 42 -23.34 -3.78 0.68
N GLN A 43 -24.43 -4.37 0.17
CA GLN A 43 -24.37 -5.57 -0.67
C GLN A 43 -23.75 -5.30 -2.06
N ALA A 44 -23.61 -4.04 -2.46
CA ALA A 44 -22.95 -3.65 -3.70
C ALA A 44 -21.43 -3.69 -3.64
N LEU A 45 -20.84 -3.73 -2.43
CA LEU A 45 -19.39 -3.79 -2.24
C LEU A 45 -18.83 -5.12 -2.73
N ARG A 46 -17.66 -5.05 -3.36
CA ARG A 46 -16.89 -6.22 -3.82
C ARG A 46 -15.46 -6.10 -3.31
N SER A 47 -14.82 -7.23 -3.10
CA SER A 47 -13.42 -7.24 -2.71
C SER A 47 -12.51 -6.79 -3.86
N GLU A 48 -11.35 -6.25 -3.54
CA GLU A 48 -10.34 -5.89 -4.55
C GLU A 48 -9.97 -7.08 -5.45
N PRO A 49 -9.70 -8.30 -4.94
CA PRO A 49 -9.43 -9.45 -5.80
C PRO A 49 -10.58 -9.76 -6.76
N TRP A 50 -11.83 -9.68 -6.29
CA TRP A 50 -12.98 -9.90 -7.15
C TRP A 50 -13.07 -8.84 -8.26
N ILE A 51 -12.88 -7.56 -7.91
CA ILE A 51 -12.89 -6.45 -8.88
C ILE A 51 -11.81 -6.65 -9.94
N VAL A 52 -10.58 -6.97 -9.51
CA VAL A 52 -9.46 -7.23 -10.42
C VAL A 52 -9.71 -8.46 -11.28
N GLY A 53 -10.25 -9.53 -10.70
CA GLY A 53 -10.65 -10.73 -11.45
C GLY A 53 -11.65 -10.43 -12.58
N ARG A 54 -12.69 -9.63 -12.27
CA ARG A 54 -13.67 -9.20 -13.29
C ARG A 54 -13.06 -8.29 -14.36
N LEU A 55 -12.17 -7.38 -13.98
CA LEU A 55 -11.44 -6.57 -14.97
C LEU A 55 -10.54 -7.43 -15.84
N GLY A 56 -9.83 -8.40 -15.26
CA GLY A 56 -9.00 -9.34 -16.00
C GLY A 56 -9.82 -10.17 -17.00
N GLU A 57 -10.94 -10.75 -16.58
CA GLU A 57 -11.85 -11.49 -17.46
C GLU A 57 -12.36 -10.61 -18.60
N ALA A 58 -12.80 -9.38 -18.30
CA ALA A 58 -13.37 -8.48 -19.30
C ALA A 58 -12.35 -7.96 -20.32
N THR A 59 -11.08 -7.85 -19.93
CA THR A 59 -10.03 -7.26 -20.79
C THR A 59 -9.15 -8.29 -21.49
N LEU A 60 -8.87 -9.41 -20.84
CA LEU A 60 -7.92 -10.42 -21.31
C LEU A 60 -8.57 -11.76 -21.68
N GLY A 61 -9.87 -11.93 -21.36
CA GLY A 61 -10.54 -13.22 -21.50
C GLY A 61 -10.04 -14.25 -20.47
N ASN A 62 -10.48 -15.50 -20.66
CA ASN A 62 -10.16 -16.61 -19.74
C ASN A 62 -9.22 -17.67 -20.33
N ASP A 63 -8.58 -17.41 -21.47
CA ASP A 63 -7.80 -18.42 -22.20
C ASP A 63 -6.57 -18.91 -21.40
N LYS A 64 -5.90 -17.99 -20.69
CA LYS A 64 -4.69 -18.31 -19.92
C LYS A 64 -4.96 -18.46 -18.44
N ILE A 65 -5.86 -17.67 -17.90
CA ILE A 65 -6.22 -17.61 -16.49
C ILE A 65 -7.73 -17.59 -16.38
N ASN A 66 -8.30 -18.55 -15.68
CA ASN A 66 -9.70 -18.47 -15.29
C ASN A 66 -9.82 -17.54 -14.07
N TRP A 67 -10.00 -16.25 -14.34
CA TRP A 67 -9.98 -15.19 -13.34
C TRP A 67 -10.99 -15.41 -12.22
N MET A 68 -12.23 -15.68 -12.60
CA MET A 68 -13.29 -15.81 -11.57
C MET A 68 -13.16 -17.10 -10.77
N HIS A 69 -12.73 -18.20 -11.39
CA HIS A 69 -12.36 -19.40 -10.66
C HIS A 69 -11.23 -19.14 -9.66
N THR A 70 -10.23 -18.37 -10.06
CA THR A 70 -9.08 -18.04 -9.19
C THR A 70 -9.51 -17.22 -7.96
N VAL A 71 -10.37 -16.21 -8.15
CA VAL A 71 -10.81 -15.35 -7.05
C VAL A 71 -11.96 -15.92 -6.22
N ALA A 72 -12.60 -16.99 -6.69
CA ALA A 72 -13.63 -17.70 -5.92
C ALA A 72 -13.07 -18.34 -4.63
N ASP A 73 -11.76 -18.54 -4.57
CA ASP A 73 -11.03 -19.03 -3.40
C ASP A 73 -9.61 -18.46 -3.38
N TYR A 74 -9.29 -17.64 -2.39
CA TYR A 74 -7.98 -16.98 -2.33
C TYR A 74 -6.82 -17.94 -2.04
N ASP A 75 -7.10 -19.17 -1.61
CA ASP A 75 -6.06 -20.21 -1.54
C ASP A 75 -5.49 -20.54 -2.92
N ARG A 76 -6.28 -20.41 -3.97
CA ARG A 76 -5.82 -20.61 -5.35
C ARG A 76 -4.84 -19.52 -5.77
N ILE A 77 -5.11 -18.26 -5.39
CA ILE A 77 -4.18 -17.14 -5.62
C ILE A 77 -2.86 -17.41 -4.90
N ARG A 78 -2.89 -17.78 -3.61
CA ARG A 78 -1.70 -18.09 -2.82
C ARG A 78 -0.94 -19.30 -3.35
N THR A 79 -1.65 -20.27 -3.92
CA THR A 79 -1.03 -21.42 -4.58
C THR A 79 -0.24 -21.00 -5.82
N LEU A 80 -0.80 -20.11 -6.65
CA LEU A 80 -0.08 -19.55 -7.80
C LEU A 80 1.14 -18.74 -7.36
N MET A 81 1.01 -17.96 -6.30
CA MET A 81 2.15 -17.24 -5.73
C MET A 81 3.25 -18.18 -5.23
N ALA A 82 2.87 -19.26 -4.54
CA ALA A 82 3.82 -20.26 -4.06
C ALA A 82 4.58 -20.98 -5.18
N GLN A 83 3.98 -21.09 -6.36
CA GLN A 83 4.60 -21.70 -7.54
C GLN A 83 5.49 -20.73 -8.33
N SER A 84 5.35 -19.42 -8.11
CA SER A 84 5.98 -18.39 -8.95
C SER A 84 6.99 -17.53 -8.21
N LEU A 85 6.96 -17.53 -6.87
CA LEU A 85 7.76 -16.63 -6.04
C LEU A 85 8.55 -17.42 -5.00
N ASP A 86 9.86 -17.20 -4.98
CA ASP A 86 10.75 -17.75 -3.94
C ASP A 86 10.36 -17.23 -2.56
N GLY A 87 10.45 -18.10 -1.56
CA GLY A 87 10.10 -17.76 -0.17
C GLY A 87 8.62 -17.92 0.18
N PHE A 88 7.75 -18.22 -0.83
CA PHE A 88 6.32 -18.44 -0.63
C PHE A 88 5.91 -19.92 -0.67
N GLU A 89 6.85 -20.85 -0.60
CA GLU A 89 6.58 -22.28 -0.56
C GLU A 89 5.61 -22.61 0.57
N HIS A 90 4.65 -23.49 0.31
CA HIS A 90 3.61 -23.89 1.29
C HIS A 90 2.82 -22.71 1.87
N TYR A 91 2.59 -21.65 1.07
CA TYR A 91 2.00 -20.39 1.50
C TYR A 91 0.72 -20.57 2.31
N ASN A 92 -0.25 -21.32 1.80
CA ASN A 92 -1.55 -21.54 2.44
C ASN A 92 -1.42 -22.18 3.82
N GLN A 93 -0.46 -23.08 4.00
CA GLN A 93 -0.19 -23.73 5.27
C GLN A 93 0.52 -22.78 6.24
N ARG A 94 1.58 -22.13 5.78
CA ARG A 94 2.43 -21.27 6.61
C ARG A 94 1.68 -20.04 7.12
N VAL A 95 0.87 -19.40 6.30
CA VAL A 95 0.12 -18.20 6.68
C VAL A 95 -0.99 -18.48 7.69
N ARG A 96 -1.41 -19.75 7.83
CA ARG A 96 -2.40 -20.17 8.83
C ARG A 96 -1.82 -20.40 10.22
N ASN A 97 -0.51 -20.42 10.38
CA ASN A 97 0.13 -20.40 11.68
C ASN A 97 -0.24 -19.15 12.46
N THR A 98 -0.20 -19.21 13.78
CA THR A 98 -0.62 -18.11 14.67
C THR A 98 0.11 -16.79 14.37
N HIS A 99 1.40 -16.88 14.06
CA HIS A 99 2.24 -15.71 13.77
C HIS A 99 2.56 -15.56 12.28
N GLY A 100 1.89 -16.33 11.40
CA GLY A 100 2.22 -16.35 9.99
C GLY A 100 3.61 -16.90 9.72
N PHE A 101 4.39 -16.26 8.84
CA PHE A 101 5.75 -16.65 8.52
C PHE A 101 6.61 -15.47 8.07
N ALA A 102 7.91 -15.58 8.27
CA ALA A 102 8.87 -14.61 7.77
C ALA A 102 9.29 -14.93 6.33
N LEU A 103 9.38 -13.90 5.50
CA LEU A 103 10.04 -14.01 4.20
C LEU A 103 11.55 -14.04 4.38
N PRO A 104 12.29 -14.77 3.52
CA PRO A 104 13.74 -14.75 3.55
C PRO A 104 14.29 -13.33 3.41
N ASN A 105 15.26 -13.00 4.22
CA ASN A 105 15.99 -11.74 4.12
C ASN A 105 17.47 -12.01 4.45
N PRO A 106 18.30 -12.30 3.45
CA PRO A 106 19.69 -12.69 3.67
C PRO A 106 20.51 -11.69 4.52
N PRO A 107 20.37 -10.36 4.37
CA PRO A 107 21.02 -9.41 5.28
C PRO A 107 20.63 -9.56 6.74
N ARG A 108 19.34 -9.81 7.02
CA ARG A 108 18.84 -10.02 8.38
C ARG A 108 19.20 -11.41 8.92
N ASP A 109 18.99 -12.43 8.08
CA ASP A 109 18.98 -13.82 8.54
C ASP A 109 20.40 -14.42 8.64
N SER A 110 21.31 -13.97 7.78
CA SER A 110 22.66 -14.54 7.66
C SER A 110 23.78 -13.52 7.44
N GLN A 111 23.46 -12.22 7.56
CA GLN A 111 24.41 -11.14 7.27
C GLN A 111 25.05 -11.28 5.86
N SER A 112 24.30 -11.81 4.92
CA SER A 112 24.72 -12.00 3.54
C SER A 112 24.23 -10.83 2.69
N PHE A 113 25.12 -10.24 1.92
CA PHE A 113 24.84 -9.07 1.08
C PHE A 113 25.20 -9.40 -0.37
N ASP A 114 24.26 -9.17 -1.28
CA ASP A 114 24.45 -9.34 -2.72
C ASP A 114 25.19 -8.11 -3.28
N THR A 115 26.45 -8.02 -2.96
CA THR A 115 27.39 -6.98 -3.43
C THR A 115 28.67 -7.62 -3.92
N PRO A 116 29.48 -6.95 -4.77
CA PRO A 116 30.74 -7.50 -5.25
C PRO A 116 31.71 -7.90 -4.14
N THR A 117 31.60 -7.32 -2.95
CA THR A 117 32.46 -7.62 -1.80
C THR A 117 31.80 -8.58 -0.79
N GLY A 118 30.53 -8.92 -0.98
CA GLY A 118 29.75 -9.69 -0.01
C GLY A 118 29.47 -8.96 1.30
N LYS A 119 29.71 -7.65 1.37
CA LYS A 119 29.53 -6.82 2.57
C LYS A 119 28.58 -5.68 2.31
N ALA A 120 27.92 -5.20 3.37
CA ALA A 120 27.17 -3.95 3.30
C ALA A 120 28.09 -2.78 2.95
N HIS A 121 27.61 -1.92 2.06
CA HIS A 121 28.33 -0.72 1.66
C HIS A 121 27.59 0.52 2.18
N PHE A 122 28.28 1.34 2.94
CA PHE A 122 27.77 2.64 3.31
C PHE A 122 27.94 3.61 2.14
N THR A 123 26.86 4.28 1.78
CA THR A 123 26.92 5.38 0.81
C THR A 123 27.03 6.70 1.55
N THR A 124 27.94 7.55 1.10
CA THR A 124 28.06 8.91 1.60
C THR A 124 27.63 9.87 0.51
N HIS A 125 26.83 10.85 0.89
CA HIS A 125 26.37 11.89 -0.01
C HIS A 125 26.79 13.25 0.54
N PRO A 126 27.28 14.17 -0.30
CA PRO A 126 27.47 15.54 0.12
C PRO A 126 26.12 16.14 0.54
N LEU A 127 26.15 17.03 1.49
CA LEU A 127 24.95 17.81 1.82
C LEU A 127 24.58 18.65 0.59
N PRO A 128 23.30 18.68 0.21
CA PRO A 128 22.87 19.53 -0.89
C PRO A 128 23.09 21.00 -0.53
N ASP A 129 23.53 21.78 -1.50
CA ASP A 129 23.53 23.23 -1.37
C ASP A 129 22.08 23.72 -1.52
N LEU A 130 21.54 24.23 -0.42
CA LEU A 130 20.18 24.80 -0.37
C LEU A 130 20.22 26.33 -0.47
N SER A 131 21.35 26.92 -0.85
CA SER A 131 21.46 28.35 -1.10
C SER A 131 20.53 28.76 -2.23
N VAL A 132 19.73 29.77 -1.99
CA VAL A 132 18.83 30.37 -2.99
C VAL A 132 19.07 31.87 -3.06
N ALA A 133 18.71 32.50 -4.17
CA ALA A 133 18.79 33.97 -4.30
C ALA A 133 17.83 34.63 -3.28
N GLU A 134 18.07 35.90 -3.00
CA GLU A 134 17.30 36.67 -1.98
C GLU A 134 15.79 36.71 -2.25
N ASP A 135 15.39 36.59 -3.52
CA ASP A 135 14.00 36.58 -3.95
C ASP A 135 13.38 35.16 -4.10
N GLN A 136 14.13 34.13 -3.73
CA GLN A 136 13.71 32.73 -3.86
C GLN A 136 13.52 32.06 -2.50
N TYR A 137 12.74 31.00 -2.48
CA TYR A 137 12.49 30.17 -1.32
C TYR A 137 12.61 28.70 -1.70
N VAL A 138 13.09 27.87 -0.77
CA VAL A 138 13.06 26.42 -0.93
C VAL A 138 11.65 25.94 -0.59
N LEU A 139 10.95 25.39 -1.58
CA LEU A 139 9.64 24.81 -1.39
C LEU A 139 9.78 23.34 -0.93
N MET A 140 9.30 23.06 0.26
CA MET A 140 9.13 21.70 0.75
C MET A 140 7.66 21.27 0.57
N THR A 141 7.44 20.20 -0.21
CA THR A 141 6.10 19.64 -0.35
C THR A 141 5.73 18.84 0.89
N LEU A 142 4.54 19.06 1.41
CA LEU A 142 4.00 18.37 2.57
C LEU A 142 2.78 17.54 2.18
N ARG A 143 2.67 16.36 2.73
CA ARG A 143 1.43 15.60 2.70
C ARG A 143 0.54 16.09 3.83
N SER A 144 -0.71 16.42 3.54
CA SER A 144 -1.65 16.77 4.60
C SER A 144 -1.95 15.56 5.49
N HIS A 145 -2.37 15.83 6.71
CA HIS A 145 -2.79 14.79 7.64
C HIS A 145 -3.98 14.03 7.03
N ASP A 146 -4.14 12.78 7.38
CA ASP A 146 -5.16 11.88 6.82
C ASP A 146 -5.02 11.60 5.31
N GLN A 147 -3.91 11.99 4.68
CA GLN A 147 -3.62 11.68 3.27
C GLN A 147 -2.61 10.55 3.13
N TYR A 148 -3.02 9.49 2.45
CA TYR A 148 -2.17 8.37 2.05
C TYR A 148 -2.67 7.80 0.71
N ASN A 149 -1.95 6.86 0.12
CA ASN A 149 -2.08 6.48 -1.29
C ASN A 149 -3.50 6.21 -1.79
N THR A 150 -4.38 5.70 -0.95
CA THR A 150 -5.73 5.25 -1.32
C THR A 150 -6.83 6.15 -0.77
N THR A 151 -6.48 7.22 -0.08
CA THR A 151 -7.47 8.10 0.57
C THR A 151 -7.95 9.18 -0.39
N ILE A 152 -9.25 9.36 -0.48
CA ILE A 152 -9.87 10.53 -1.10
C ILE A 152 -9.63 11.74 -0.20
N TYR A 153 -9.08 12.79 -0.78
CA TYR A 153 -8.68 13.95 -0.03
C TYR A 153 -9.87 14.78 0.45
N GLY A 154 -9.93 15.00 1.76
CA GLY A 154 -10.76 16.03 2.35
C GLY A 154 -10.19 17.44 2.11
N LEU A 155 -11.01 18.45 2.32
CA LEU A 155 -10.62 19.87 2.23
C LEU A 155 -10.21 20.45 3.59
N HIS A 156 -10.12 19.59 4.62
CA HIS A 156 -9.81 20.00 5.98
C HIS A 156 -8.60 19.24 6.49
N ASP A 157 -7.61 19.97 6.98
CA ASP A 157 -6.52 19.43 7.78
C ASP A 157 -6.56 20.10 9.16
N ARG A 158 -7.27 19.49 10.08
CA ARG A 158 -7.50 20.02 11.44
C ARG A 158 -6.21 20.21 12.25
N TYR A 159 -5.18 19.42 11.95
CA TYR A 159 -3.91 19.49 12.66
C TYR A 159 -3.05 20.68 12.24
N ARG A 160 -3.26 21.17 11.01
CA ARG A 160 -2.57 22.34 10.44
C ARG A 160 -3.45 23.56 10.29
N GLY A 161 -4.70 23.51 10.78
CA GLY A 161 -5.62 24.65 10.70
C GLY A 161 -6.07 25.00 9.30
N VAL A 162 -6.07 24.04 8.37
CA VAL A 162 -6.52 24.26 6.98
C VAL A 162 -7.97 23.83 6.85
N HIS A 163 -8.81 24.74 6.34
CA HIS A 163 -10.24 24.50 6.17
C HIS A 163 -10.74 25.00 4.83
N GLY A 164 -11.52 24.17 4.14
CA GLY A 164 -12.22 24.52 2.91
C GLY A 164 -11.38 24.51 1.63
N HIS A 165 -10.08 24.27 1.72
CA HIS A 165 -9.19 24.21 0.55
C HIS A 165 -7.96 23.33 0.79
N ARG A 166 -7.16 23.15 -0.28
CA ARG A 166 -5.99 22.26 -0.28
C ARG A 166 -4.73 22.93 -0.83
N ARG A 167 -4.89 24.01 -1.59
CA ARG A 167 -3.76 24.79 -2.12
C ARG A 167 -3.35 25.79 -1.05
N VAL A 168 -2.47 25.36 -0.17
CA VAL A 168 -2.01 26.12 0.98
C VAL A 168 -0.49 26.14 0.97
N LEU A 169 0.08 27.29 1.23
CA LEU A 169 1.49 27.49 1.48
C LEU A 169 1.66 27.94 2.93
N PHE A 170 2.46 27.20 3.68
CA PHE A 170 2.90 27.64 5.01
C PHE A 170 4.18 28.43 4.84
N MET A 171 4.21 29.63 5.37
CA MET A 171 5.33 30.55 5.22
C MET A 171 5.54 31.35 6.51
N ASN A 172 6.76 31.79 6.74
CA ASN A 172 7.06 32.68 7.86
C ASN A 172 6.33 34.02 7.68
N ALA A 173 5.71 34.53 8.74
CA ALA A 173 4.92 35.75 8.69
C ALA A 173 5.75 36.98 8.32
N ASP A 174 6.99 37.07 8.81
CA ASP A 174 7.89 38.19 8.50
C ASP A 174 8.27 38.21 7.01
N ASP A 175 8.46 37.03 6.41
CA ASP A 175 8.73 36.93 4.99
C ASP A 175 7.52 37.35 4.14
N MET A 176 6.31 36.99 4.60
CA MET A 176 5.06 37.45 3.94
C MET A 176 4.95 38.97 3.99
N VAL A 177 5.22 39.58 5.16
CA VAL A 177 5.16 41.05 5.32
C VAL A 177 6.19 41.72 4.41
N LYS A 178 7.43 41.26 4.37
CA LYS A 178 8.49 41.79 3.47
C LYS A 178 8.09 41.77 1.99
N ARG A 179 7.26 40.82 1.59
CA ARG A 179 6.77 40.64 0.22
C ARG A 179 5.43 41.34 -0.05
N GLY A 180 4.80 41.90 0.96
CA GLY A 180 3.45 42.49 0.85
C GLY A 180 2.37 41.45 0.63
N TRP A 181 2.60 40.20 1.00
CA TRP A 181 1.61 39.11 0.89
C TRP A 181 0.73 39.09 2.12
N LYS A 182 -0.54 38.60 1.93
CA LYS A 182 -1.55 38.53 3.00
C LYS A 182 -1.99 37.10 3.22
#